data_b085279cb1d9546ba8003e59b4d6d141
#
_entry.id   b085279cb1d9546ba8003e59b4d6d141
#
_cell.length_a   1.000
_cell.length_b   1.000
_cell.length_c   1.000
_cell.angle_alpha   90.00
_cell.angle_beta   90.00
_cell.angle_gamma   90.00
#
_symmetry.space_group_name_H-M   'P 1'
#
loop_
_entity.id
_entity.type
_entity.pdbx_description
1 polymer ?
#
loop_
_entity_poly.entity_id
_entity_poly.type
_entity_poly.pdbx_seq_one_letter_code
_entity_poly.pdbx_strand_id
1 'polypeptide(L)'
;NRALPRNEFMPFYQSITQLHDRKIIGFEALIRWQHPQRGLLKPSEFLSVAGETGNLEAIDWQIYAQACKDFHTLSSKGDYISLNVSPMHLRDKSFAKRFLALLKQSQVETRNIRLEITEGALLEDPEQVHDCLLLLQENGVLTYLDDFGTGYSSLSYLHRFPLAGIKIDRSFVSALFKDEVGGSSAIVRSICLMAESLGLAVIAEGI
;
A
#
# COMPACT_ATOMS: atom_id res chain seq x y z
N ASN A 1 -13.50 -21.13 0.39
CA ASN A 1 -12.51 -21.70 1.35
C ASN A 1 -11.55 -22.77 0.79
N ARG A 2 -11.47 -23.00 -0.52
CA ARG A 2 -10.52 -23.99 -1.10
C ARG A 2 -9.28 -23.32 -1.73
N ALA A 3 -9.34 -22.03 -2.01
CA ALA A 3 -8.31 -21.30 -2.72
C ALA A 3 -7.04 -21.05 -1.84
N LEU A 4 -7.24 -20.70 -0.57
CA LEU A 4 -6.13 -20.46 0.38
C LEU A 4 -5.20 -21.68 0.54
N PRO A 5 -5.70 -22.89 0.87
CA PRO A 5 -4.82 -24.06 1.00
C PRO A 5 -4.12 -24.48 -0.29
N ARG A 6 -4.61 -24.01 -1.44
CA ARG A 6 -4.03 -24.31 -2.76
C ARG A 6 -3.07 -23.24 -3.25
N ASN A 7 -2.82 -22.19 -2.43
CA ASN A 7 -1.98 -21.05 -2.80
C ASN A 7 -2.40 -20.40 -4.14
N GLU A 8 -3.73 -20.29 -4.36
CA GLU A 8 -4.24 -19.68 -5.59
C GLU A 8 -4.12 -18.15 -5.60
N PHE A 9 -3.88 -17.52 -4.42
CA PHE A 9 -3.59 -16.09 -4.32
C PHE A 9 -2.08 -15.86 -4.38
N MET A 10 -1.68 -14.91 -5.23
CA MET A 10 -0.26 -14.60 -5.44
C MET A 10 -0.05 -13.11 -5.66
N PRO A 11 1.10 -12.54 -5.26
CA PRO A 11 1.46 -11.17 -5.59
C PRO A 11 1.97 -11.08 -7.03
N PHE A 12 1.54 -10.04 -7.74
CA PHE A 12 2.20 -9.52 -8.94
C PHE A 12 2.90 -8.23 -8.56
N TYR A 13 4.00 -7.92 -9.21
CA TYR A 13 4.84 -6.80 -8.83
C TYR A 13 4.83 -5.73 -9.91
N GLN A 14 4.40 -4.52 -9.54
CA GLN A 14 4.50 -3.33 -10.36
C GLN A 14 5.71 -2.52 -9.91
N SER A 15 6.58 -2.15 -10.86
CA SER A 15 7.77 -1.37 -10.54
C SER A 15 7.39 0.06 -10.15
N ILE A 16 8.08 0.58 -9.13
CA ILE A 16 8.07 1.98 -8.72
C ILE A 16 9.39 2.59 -9.18
N THR A 17 9.30 3.65 -9.99
CA THR A 17 10.48 4.27 -10.61
C THR A 17 10.66 5.70 -10.12
N GLN A 18 11.88 6.12 -9.98
CA GLN A 18 12.24 7.49 -9.71
C GLN A 18 12.08 8.34 -10.98
N LEU A 19 11.42 9.50 -10.88
CA LEU A 19 11.04 10.27 -12.07
C LEU A 19 12.25 10.87 -12.81
N HIS A 20 13.31 11.28 -12.10
CA HIS A 20 14.43 12.02 -12.71
C HIS A 20 15.38 11.12 -13.53
N ASP A 21 15.59 9.87 -13.12
CA ASP A 21 16.56 8.98 -13.78
C ASP A 21 15.94 7.64 -14.22
N ARG A 22 14.64 7.46 -13.97
CA ARG A 22 13.84 6.27 -14.30
C ARG A 22 14.35 4.96 -13.72
N LYS A 23 15.16 5.03 -12.67
CA LYS A 23 15.59 3.83 -11.96
C LYS A 23 14.44 3.22 -11.17
N ILE A 24 14.38 1.89 -11.18
CA ILE A 24 13.47 1.15 -10.31
C ILE A 24 14.01 1.28 -8.88
N ILE A 25 13.17 1.78 -7.98
CA ILE A 25 13.48 1.96 -6.56
C ILE A 25 12.66 1.03 -5.66
N GLY A 26 11.64 0.39 -6.18
CA GLY A 26 10.80 -0.54 -5.43
C GLY A 26 9.76 -1.21 -6.30
N PHE A 27 8.96 -2.02 -5.65
CA PHE A 27 7.86 -2.74 -6.27
C PHE A 27 6.62 -2.67 -5.39
N GLU A 28 5.46 -2.48 -6.00
CA GLU A 28 4.18 -2.67 -5.32
C GLU A 28 3.70 -4.11 -5.55
N ALA A 29 3.36 -4.80 -4.46
CA ALA A 29 2.79 -6.15 -4.51
C ALA A 29 1.27 -6.07 -4.65
N LEU A 30 0.80 -6.40 -5.83
CA LEU A 30 -0.60 -6.37 -6.21
C LEU A 30 -1.17 -7.79 -6.21
N ILE A 31 -2.10 -8.06 -5.33
CA ILE A 31 -2.75 -9.38 -5.24
C ILE A 31 -3.42 -9.77 -6.55
N ARG A 32 -3.27 -11.04 -6.92
CA ARG A 32 -4.00 -11.72 -8.01
C ARG A 32 -4.52 -13.06 -7.53
N TRP A 33 -5.62 -13.52 -8.09
CA TRP A 33 -6.15 -14.85 -7.83
C TRP A 33 -6.09 -15.71 -9.08
N GLN A 34 -5.26 -16.73 -9.07
CA GLN A 34 -5.20 -17.76 -10.12
C GLN A 34 -6.36 -18.75 -9.92
N HIS A 35 -7.53 -18.36 -10.42
CA HIS A 35 -8.72 -19.18 -10.27
C HIS A 35 -8.70 -20.37 -11.25
N PRO A 36 -8.95 -21.62 -10.81
CA PRO A 36 -8.77 -22.81 -11.64
C PRO A 36 -9.66 -22.87 -12.89
N GLN A 37 -10.80 -22.17 -12.88
CA GLN A 37 -11.75 -22.17 -14.00
C GLN A 37 -11.85 -20.83 -14.73
N ARG A 38 -11.53 -19.70 -14.04
CA ARG A 38 -11.69 -18.35 -14.57
C ARG A 38 -10.37 -17.70 -14.98
N GLY A 39 -9.26 -18.38 -14.75
CA GLY A 39 -7.93 -17.81 -14.99
C GLY A 39 -7.52 -16.77 -13.96
N LEU A 40 -6.70 -15.82 -14.37
CA LEU A 40 -6.15 -14.78 -13.50
C LEU A 40 -7.17 -13.67 -13.24
N LEU A 41 -7.60 -13.51 -12.00
CA LEU A 41 -8.56 -12.50 -11.56
C LEU A 41 -7.87 -11.34 -10.87
N LYS A 42 -8.39 -10.12 -11.12
CA LYS A 42 -7.95 -8.87 -10.49
C LYS A 42 -8.64 -8.65 -9.14
N PRO A 43 -8.09 -7.83 -8.24
CA PRO A 43 -8.66 -7.53 -6.91
C PRO A 43 -10.14 -7.17 -6.92
N SER A 44 -10.56 -6.30 -7.85
CA SER A 44 -11.95 -5.86 -7.99
C SER A 44 -12.98 -6.98 -8.26
N GLU A 45 -12.50 -8.15 -8.69
CA GLU A 45 -13.37 -9.29 -9.02
C GLU A 45 -13.62 -10.24 -7.84
N PHE A 46 -12.86 -10.12 -6.73
CA PHE A 46 -12.96 -11.05 -5.62
C PHE A 46 -12.80 -10.47 -4.21
N LEU A 47 -12.20 -9.26 -4.05
CA LEU A 47 -11.92 -8.73 -2.71
C LEU A 47 -13.19 -8.44 -1.90
N SER A 48 -14.28 -7.95 -2.52
CA SER A 48 -15.54 -7.74 -1.82
C SER A 48 -16.07 -9.05 -1.24
N VAL A 49 -16.09 -10.12 -2.06
CA VAL A 49 -16.52 -11.46 -1.63
C VAL A 49 -15.56 -12.02 -0.56
N ALA A 50 -14.27 -11.79 -0.68
CA ALA A 50 -13.29 -12.20 0.33
C ALA A 50 -13.54 -11.51 1.68
N GLY A 51 -13.89 -10.22 1.66
CA GLY A 51 -14.28 -9.46 2.84
C GLY A 51 -15.54 -9.98 3.49
N GLU A 52 -16.63 -10.15 2.71
CA GLU A 52 -17.92 -10.68 3.18
C GLU A 52 -17.81 -12.10 3.78
N THR A 53 -16.90 -12.91 3.25
CA THR A 53 -16.67 -14.28 3.71
C THR A 53 -15.63 -14.42 4.81
N GLY A 54 -15.06 -13.31 5.31
CA GLY A 54 -14.05 -13.29 6.37
C GLY A 54 -12.70 -13.93 6.01
N ASN A 55 -12.40 -14.04 4.71
CA ASN A 55 -11.14 -14.65 4.25
C ASN A 55 -10.04 -13.62 3.95
N LEU A 56 -10.35 -12.33 3.97
CA LEU A 56 -9.42 -11.27 3.55
C LEU A 56 -8.15 -11.28 4.39
N GLU A 57 -8.26 -11.40 5.72
CA GLU A 57 -7.11 -11.45 6.60
C GLU A 57 -6.14 -12.59 6.23
N ALA A 58 -6.66 -13.78 6.01
CA ALA A 58 -5.83 -14.94 5.67
C ALA A 58 -5.16 -14.79 4.29
N ILE A 59 -5.85 -14.15 3.35
CA ILE A 59 -5.32 -13.84 2.02
C ILE A 59 -4.18 -12.82 2.15
N ASP A 60 -4.38 -11.74 2.90
CA ASP A 60 -3.36 -10.71 3.10
C ASP A 60 -2.09 -11.31 3.72
N TRP A 61 -2.22 -12.13 4.77
CA TRP A 61 -1.08 -12.82 5.38
C TRP A 61 -0.34 -13.75 4.41
N GLN A 62 -1.07 -14.44 3.50
CA GLN A 62 -0.44 -15.24 2.46
C GLN A 62 0.37 -14.36 1.49
N ILE A 63 -0.18 -13.21 1.09
CA ILE A 63 0.52 -12.25 0.21
C ILE A 63 1.75 -11.66 0.91
N TYR A 64 1.63 -11.25 2.16
CA TYR A 64 2.78 -10.70 2.92
C TYR A 64 3.92 -11.73 3.02
N ALA A 65 3.59 -12.97 3.38
CA ALA A 65 4.59 -14.03 3.48
C ALA A 65 5.25 -14.35 2.12
N GLN A 66 4.48 -14.34 1.03
CA GLN A 66 5.03 -14.59 -0.30
C GLN A 66 5.88 -13.41 -0.77
N ALA A 67 5.42 -12.16 -0.59
CA ALA A 67 6.17 -10.98 -0.97
C ALA A 67 7.51 -10.88 -0.23
N CYS A 68 7.55 -11.23 1.06
CA CYS A 68 8.80 -11.31 1.81
C CYS A 68 9.78 -12.33 1.22
N LYS A 69 9.30 -13.48 0.76
CA LYS A 69 10.15 -14.49 0.10
C LYS A 69 10.68 -13.98 -1.25
N ASP A 70 9.79 -13.39 -2.04
CA ASP A 70 10.11 -12.90 -3.37
C ASP A 70 11.07 -11.71 -3.34
N PHE A 71 11.06 -10.93 -2.23
CA PHE A 71 11.96 -9.79 -2.05
C PHE A 71 13.42 -10.15 -2.24
N HIS A 72 13.88 -11.31 -1.78
CA HIS A 72 15.27 -11.75 -1.94
C HIS A 72 15.70 -11.87 -3.41
N THR A 73 14.75 -12.12 -4.31
CA THR A 73 15.00 -12.13 -5.76
C THR A 73 14.86 -10.73 -6.38
N LEU A 74 13.92 -9.93 -5.87
CA LEU A 74 13.61 -8.60 -6.39
C LEU A 74 14.58 -7.52 -5.90
N SER A 75 15.18 -7.69 -4.72
CA SER A 75 16.09 -6.72 -4.09
C SER A 75 17.30 -6.34 -4.93
N SER A 76 17.68 -7.17 -5.91
CA SER A 76 18.73 -6.81 -6.89
C SER A 76 18.28 -5.77 -7.92
N LYS A 77 16.98 -5.45 -7.96
CA LYS A 77 16.35 -4.53 -8.93
C LYS A 77 15.66 -3.33 -8.28
N GLY A 78 15.41 -3.37 -6.98
CA GLY A 78 14.73 -2.32 -6.23
C GLY A 78 14.96 -2.45 -4.73
N ASP A 79 14.84 -1.35 -4.03
CA ASP A 79 15.24 -1.22 -2.62
C ASP A 79 14.15 -1.67 -1.64
N TYR A 80 12.89 -1.75 -2.07
CA TYR A 80 11.76 -2.10 -1.20
C TYR A 80 10.60 -2.74 -1.94
N ILE A 81 9.71 -3.38 -1.14
CA ILE A 81 8.37 -3.78 -1.59
C ILE A 81 7.31 -3.01 -0.79
N SER A 82 6.31 -2.50 -1.49
CA SER A 82 5.09 -1.94 -0.92
C SER A 82 4.00 -3.01 -0.82
N LEU A 83 3.29 -3.02 0.31
CA LEU A 83 2.22 -3.97 0.61
C LEU A 83 0.96 -3.21 1.02
N ASN A 84 -0.15 -3.51 0.38
CA ASN A 84 -1.45 -2.97 0.75
C ASN A 84 -1.96 -3.59 2.06
N VAL A 85 -2.44 -2.77 2.99
CA VAL A 85 -2.94 -3.19 4.30
C VAL A 85 -4.42 -2.89 4.41
N SER A 86 -5.22 -3.93 4.58
CA SER A 86 -6.66 -3.78 4.82
C SER A 86 -6.93 -3.11 6.17
N PRO A 87 -7.96 -2.24 6.28
CA PRO A 87 -8.30 -1.52 7.52
C PRO A 87 -8.47 -2.43 8.74
N MET A 88 -8.97 -3.65 8.54
CA MET A 88 -9.15 -4.63 9.61
C MET A 88 -7.85 -4.98 10.34
N HIS A 89 -6.71 -4.99 9.64
CA HIS A 89 -5.41 -5.25 10.27
C HIS A 89 -4.99 -4.13 11.21
N LEU A 90 -5.24 -2.88 10.85
CA LEU A 90 -4.87 -1.72 11.67
C LEU A 90 -5.66 -1.66 12.98
N ARG A 91 -6.85 -2.26 13.02
CA ARG A 91 -7.68 -2.40 14.24
C ARG A 91 -7.22 -3.57 15.13
N ASP A 92 -6.50 -4.53 14.58
CA ASP A 92 -5.93 -5.63 15.38
C ASP A 92 -4.67 -5.15 16.12
N LYS A 93 -4.77 -5.04 17.45
CA LYS A 93 -3.63 -4.64 18.32
C LYS A 93 -2.40 -5.53 18.18
N SER A 94 -2.57 -6.73 17.64
CA SER A 94 -1.46 -7.68 17.44
C SER A 94 -0.79 -7.54 16.07
N PHE A 95 -1.41 -6.82 15.12
CA PHE A 95 -0.96 -6.79 13.73
C PHE A 95 0.49 -6.33 13.59
N ALA A 96 0.85 -5.17 14.14
CA ALA A 96 2.22 -4.64 14.01
C ALA A 96 3.26 -5.65 14.53
N LYS A 97 3.02 -6.26 15.70
CA LYS A 97 3.94 -7.26 16.28
C LYS A 97 4.03 -8.52 15.43
N ARG A 98 2.89 -9.02 14.93
CA ARG A 98 2.84 -10.20 14.03
C ARG A 98 3.57 -9.91 12.72
N PHE A 99 3.36 -8.72 12.16
CA PHE A 99 4.01 -8.31 10.91
C PHE A 99 5.52 -8.19 11.06
N LEU A 100 6.01 -7.54 12.12
CA LEU A 100 7.44 -7.46 12.44
C LEU A 100 8.05 -8.85 12.68
N ALA A 101 7.32 -9.76 13.32
CA ALA A 101 7.76 -11.15 13.48
C ALA A 101 7.89 -11.88 12.14
N LEU A 102 6.94 -11.66 11.20
CA LEU A 102 7.02 -12.19 9.84
C LEU A 102 8.27 -11.69 9.10
N LEU A 103 8.55 -10.38 9.15
CA LEU A 103 9.75 -9.80 8.51
C LEU A 103 11.02 -10.43 9.05
N LYS A 104 11.11 -10.56 10.39
CA LYS A 104 12.25 -11.21 11.05
C LYS A 104 12.41 -12.66 10.64
N GLN A 105 11.33 -13.44 10.59
CA GLN A 105 11.35 -14.86 10.16
C GLN A 105 11.76 -14.99 8.68
N SER A 106 11.35 -14.07 7.86
CA SER A 106 11.67 -14.02 6.41
C SER A 106 13.03 -13.40 6.12
N GLN A 107 13.75 -12.94 7.14
CA GLN A 107 15.05 -12.25 7.01
C GLN A 107 14.99 -11.03 6.09
N VAL A 108 13.88 -10.31 6.09
CA VAL A 108 13.70 -9.05 5.37
C VAL A 108 13.89 -7.89 6.33
N GLU A 109 14.74 -6.95 6.00
CA GLU A 109 14.94 -5.75 6.81
C GLU A 109 13.69 -4.87 6.76
N THR A 110 13.28 -4.33 7.88
CA THR A 110 12.06 -3.51 8.01
C THR A 110 12.08 -2.29 7.07
N ARG A 111 13.24 -1.67 6.85
CA ARG A 111 13.42 -0.55 5.93
C ARG A 111 13.15 -0.88 4.45
N ASN A 112 13.14 -2.16 4.09
CA ASN A 112 12.85 -2.63 2.75
C ASN A 112 11.35 -2.90 2.53
N ILE A 113 10.53 -2.64 3.54
CA ILE A 113 9.08 -2.78 3.44
C ILE A 113 8.40 -1.44 3.64
N ARG A 114 7.42 -1.18 2.79
CA ARG A 114 6.47 -0.09 2.93
C ARG A 114 5.07 -0.65 3.04
N LEU A 115 4.24 -0.02 3.84
CA LEU A 115 2.83 -0.36 3.94
C LEU A 115 2.01 0.74 3.28
N GLU A 116 0.98 0.36 2.55
CA GLU A 116 0.06 1.26 1.89
C GLU A 116 -1.32 1.10 2.54
N ILE A 117 -1.89 2.22 2.96
CA ILE A 117 -3.18 2.28 3.65
C ILE A 117 -4.06 3.33 3.00
N THR A 118 -5.34 3.07 2.90
CA THR A 118 -6.29 4.05 2.36
C THR A 118 -6.65 5.14 3.38
N GLU A 119 -7.12 6.30 2.90
CA GLU A 119 -7.61 7.38 3.76
C GLU A 119 -8.70 6.92 4.74
N GLY A 120 -9.62 6.09 4.27
CA GLY A 120 -10.71 5.56 5.10
C GLY A 120 -10.21 4.75 6.29
N ALA A 121 -9.08 4.06 6.14
CA ALA A 121 -8.49 3.27 7.20
C ALA A 121 -8.05 4.11 8.41
N LEU A 122 -7.65 5.37 8.19
CA LEU A 122 -7.25 6.29 9.27
C LEU A 122 -8.43 6.75 10.15
N LEU A 123 -9.65 6.68 9.62
CA LEU A 123 -10.84 7.24 10.28
C LEU A 123 -11.63 6.22 11.11
N GLU A 124 -11.41 4.92 10.92
CA GLU A 124 -12.21 3.88 11.58
C GLU A 124 -11.93 3.77 13.09
N ASP A 125 -10.66 3.81 13.50
CA ASP A 125 -10.22 3.84 14.90
C ASP A 125 -8.88 4.61 14.98
N PRO A 126 -8.92 5.96 14.99
CA PRO A 126 -7.73 6.78 14.82
C PRO A 126 -6.63 6.57 15.87
N GLU A 127 -7.02 6.29 17.13
CA GLU A 127 -6.04 6.05 18.20
C GLU A 127 -5.33 4.72 18.01
N GLN A 128 -6.09 3.65 17.78
CA GLN A 128 -5.51 2.33 17.53
C GLN A 128 -4.66 2.31 16.26
N VAL A 129 -5.11 2.97 15.20
CA VAL A 129 -4.36 3.08 13.94
C VAL A 129 -3.06 3.86 14.16
N HIS A 130 -3.12 4.99 14.87
CA HIS A 130 -1.92 5.77 15.22
C HIS A 130 -0.89 4.91 15.96
N ASP A 131 -1.30 4.21 17.01
CA ASP A 131 -0.40 3.38 17.83
C ASP A 131 0.21 2.23 17.00
N CYS A 132 -0.58 1.62 16.12
CA CYS A 132 -0.12 0.59 15.20
C CYS A 132 0.96 1.13 14.25
N LEU A 133 0.68 2.27 13.59
CA LEU A 133 1.62 2.89 12.65
C LEU A 133 2.87 3.42 13.34
N LEU A 134 2.75 3.96 14.55
CA LEU A 134 3.88 4.43 15.33
C LEU A 134 4.83 3.26 15.67
N LEU A 135 4.29 2.14 16.14
CA LEU A 135 5.08 0.95 16.44
C LEU A 135 5.82 0.42 15.19
N LEU A 136 5.16 0.44 14.03
CA LEU A 136 5.78 0.05 12.76
C LEU A 136 6.90 1.02 12.36
N GLN A 137 6.67 2.33 12.46
CA GLN A 137 7.67 3.37 12.16
C GLN A 137 8.89 3.30 13.07
N GLU A 138 8.70 3.13 14.38
CA GLU A 138 9.78 2.95 15.36
C GLU A 138 10.67 1.74 15.05
N ASN A 139 10.12 0.74 14.37
CA ASN A 139 10.86 -0.43 13.89
C ASN A 139 11.35 -0.31 12.44
N GLY A 140 11.20 0.86 11.81
CA GLY A 140 11.75 1.16 10.49
C GLY A 140 10.86 0.76 9.31
N VAL A 141 9.59 0.35 9.54
CA VAL A 141 8.60 0.15 8.48
C VAL A 141 7.94 1.49 8.14
N LEU A 142 8.00 1.90 6.89
CA LEU A 142 7.40 3.15 6.43
C LEU A 142 5.97 2.93 5.95
N THR A 143 5.08 3.88 6.26
CA THR A 143 3.68 3.83 5.81
C THR A 143 3.38 4.95 4.83
N TYR A 144 2.71 4.61 3.75
CA TYR A 144 2.24 5.53 2.71
C TYR A 144 0.72 5.55 2.67
N LEU A 145 0.18 6.73 2.44
CA LEU A 145 -1.26 6.90 2.24
C LEU A 145 -1.60 6.69 0.76
N ASP A 146 -2.48 5.73 0.49
CA ASP A 146 -2.89 5.35 -0.86
C ASP A 146 -4.20 6.03 -1.28
N ASP A 147 -4.44 6.11 -2.60
CA ASP A 147 -5.63 6.70 -3.24
C ASP A 147 -5.92 8.14 -2.79
N PHE A 148 -4.86 8.93 -2.48
CA PHE A 148 -5.03 10.27 -1.91
C PHE A 148 -5.79 11.22 -2.84
N GLY A 149 -6.80 11.87 -2.23
CA GLY A 149 -7.66 12.86 -2.89
C GLY A 149 -8.99 12.31 -3.40
N THR A 150 -9.23 10.99 -3.32
CA THR A 150 -10.52 10.38 -3.72
C THR A 150 -11.53 10.35 -2.57
N GLY A 151 -11.08 10.59 -1.34
CA GLY A 151 -11.87 10.50 -0.11
C GLY A 151 -12.13 11.85 0.57
N TYR A 152 -12.67 11.79 1.79
CA TYR A 152 -12.92 12.94 2.67
C TYR A 152 -11.68 13.27 3.51
N SER A 153 -10.54 13.53 2.87
CA SER A 153 -9.34 13.90 3.63
C SER A 153 -9.52 15.26 4.30
N SER A 154 -9.76 15.25 5.60
CA SER A 154 -9.45 16.43 6.38
C SER A 154 -7.92 16.52 6.50
N LEU A 155 -7.30 17.42 5.75
CA LEU A 155 -5.86 17.72 5.83
C LEU A 155 -5.37 17.89 7.28
N SER A 156 -6.28 18.31 8.18
CA SER A 156 -6.02 18.46 9.61
C SER A 156 -5.72 17.13 10.32
N TYR A 157 -6.03 15.99 9.70
CA TYR A 157 -5.77 14.67 10.28
C TYR A 157 -4.43 14.07 9.85
N LEU A 158 -3.93 14.40 8.65
CA LEU A 158 -2.71 13.77 8.11
C LEU A 158 -1.48 13.95 9.01
N HIS A 159 -1.31 15.14 9.58
CA HIS A 159 -0.17 15.45 10.45
C HIS A 159 -0.16 14.66 11.77
N ARG A 160 -1.28 13.99 12.12
CA ARG A 160 -1.41 13.21 13.35
C ARG A 160 -0.85 11.79 13.20
N PHE A 161 -0.69 11.31 11.98
CA PHE A 161 -0.21 9.96 11.73
C PHE A 161 1.25 9.94 11.27
N PRO A 162 2.03 8.93 11.67
CA PRO A 162 3.42 8.79 11.30
C PRO A 162 3.56 8.26 9.85
N LEU A 163 3.12 9.08 8.89
CA LEU A 163 3.22 8.77 7.47
C LEU A 163 4.58 9.18 6.90
N ALA A 164 5.09 8.42 5.95
CA ALA A 164 6.31 8.69 5.21
C ALA A 164 6.05 9.27 3.81
N GLY A 165 4.85 9.08 3.27
CA GLY A 165 4.50 9.60 1.96
C GLY A 165 3.03 9.40 1.60
N ILE A 166 2.68 9.92 0.43
CA ILE A 166 1.35 9.81 -0.17
C ILE A 166 1.47 9.32 -1.61
N LYS A 167 0.48 8.56 -2.06
CA LYS A 167 0.31 8.13 -3.44
C LYS A 167 -0.85 8.93 -4.05
N ILE A 168 -0.58 9.65 -5.13
CA ILE A 168 -1.61 10.42 -5.84
C ILE A 168 -2.34 9.45 -6.74
N ASP A 169 -3.66 9.33 -6.54
CA ASP A 169 -4.49 8.43 -7.32
C ASP A 169 -4.41 8.70 -8.84
N ARG A 170 -4.46 7.61 -9.58
CA ARG A 170 -4.39 7.60 -11.04
C ARG A 170 -5.38 8.56 -11.71
N SER A 171 -6.57 8.79 -11.14
CA SER A 171 -7.58 9.65 -11.74
C SER A 171 -7.08 11.09 -11.90
N PHE A 172 -6.37 11.61 -10.90
CA PHE A 172 -5.77 12.95 -10.94
C PHE A 172 -4.58 13.01 -11.90
N VAL A 173 -3.72 11.99 -11.90
CA VAL A 173 -2.55 11.94 -12.78
C VAL A 173 -2.97 11.81 -14.24
N SER A 174 -3.92 10.92 -14.55
CA SER A 174 -4.44 10.74 -15.90
C SER A 174 -5.16 11.98 -16.45
N ALA A 175 -5.79 12.75 -15.56
CA ALA A 175 -6.46 13.98 -15.92
C ALA A 175 -5.48 15.10 -16.31
N LEU A 176 -4.21 15.08 -15.84
CA LEU A 176 -3.20 16.06 -16.25
C LEU A 176 -3.00 16.10 -17.78
N PHE A 177 -3.14 14.96 -18.44
CA PHE A 177 -2.95 14.84 -19.90
C PHE A 177 -4.20 15.21 -20.71
N LYS A 178 -5.34 15.42 -20.04
CA LYS A 178 -6.65 15.71 -20.67
C LYS A 178 -7.20 17.08 -20.29
N ASP A 179 -6.53 17.77 -19.34
CA ASP A 179 -7.08 18.95 -18.68
C ASP A 179 -6.81 20.22 -19.51
N GLU A 180 -7.77 20.57 -20.37
CA GLU A 180 -7.75 21.83 -21.14
C GLU A 180 -8.02 23.07 -20.26
N VAL A 181 -8.52 22.89 -19.03
CA VAL A 181 -8.95 23.98 -18.12
C VAL A 181 -8.02 24.17 -16.92
N GLY A 182 -7.03 23.30 -16.72
CA GLY A 182 -6.02 23.44 -15.67
C GLY A 182 -6.44 23.04 -14.26
N GLY A 183 -7.63 22.48 -14.06
CA GLY A 183 -8.15 22.11 -12.72
C GLY A 183 -7.38 20.97 -12.06
N SER A 184 -7.13 19.90 -12.81
CA SER A 184 -6.39 18.72 -12.28
C SER A 184 -4.93 19.05 -12.00
N SER A 185 -4.32 19.92 -12.81
CA SER A 185 -2.96 20.42 -12.57
C SER A 185 -2.87 21.21 -11.26
N ALA A 186 -3.88 22.03 -10.95
CA ALA A 186 -3.93 22.77 -9.69
C ALA A 186 -4.06 21.82 -8.47
N ILE A 187 -4.87 20.77 -8.57
CA ILE A 187 -5.04 19.77 -7.51
C ILE A 187 -3.71 19.03 -7.26
N VAL A 188 -3.11 18.46 -8.29
CA VAL A 188 -1.83 17.72 -8.15
C VAL A 188 -0.74 18.63 -7.58
N ARG A 189 -0.63 19.88 -8.04
CA ARG A 189 0.30 20.85 -7.49
C ARG A 189 0.04 21.13 -6.01
N SER A 190 -1.22 21.29 -5.62
CA SER A 190 -1.58 21.52 -4.22
C SER A 190 -1.21 20.34 -3.33
N ILE A 191 -1.43 19.11 -3.81
CA ILE A 191 -1.02 17.88 -3.12
C ILE A 191 0.52 17.84 -2.96
N CYS A 192 1.28 18.13 -4.00
CA CYS A 192 2.75 18.16 -3.94
C CYS A 192 3.26 19.20 -2.95
N LEU A 193 2.74 20.43 -2.97
CA LEU A 193 3.13 21.50 -2.04
C LEU A 193 2.79 21.13 -0.58
N MET A 194 1.64 20.54 -0.35
CA MET A 194 1.25 20.05 0.97
C MET A 194 2.21 18.95 1.45
N ALA A 195 2.48 17.95 0.60
CA ALA A 195 3.39 16.85 0.94
C ALA A 195 4.80 17.39 1.28
N GLU A 196 5.32 18.32 0.48
CA GLU A 196 6.59 19.00 0.74
C GLU A 196 6.58 19.70 2.12
N SER A 197 5.52 20.44 2.42
CA SER A 197 5.36 21.15 3.70
C SER A 197 5.32 20.21 4.90
N LEU A 198 4.83 18.98 4.72
CA LEU A 198 4.75 17.93 5.74
C LEU A 198 5.97 16.98 5.74
N GLY A 199 6.93 17.18 4.84
CA GLY A 199 8.09 16.28 4.69
C GLY A 199 7.74 14.89 4.17
N LEU A 200 6.63 14.75 3.42
CA LEU A 200 6.15 13.49 2.88
C LEU A 200 6.68 13.26 1.46
N ALA A 201 7.08 12.03 1.16
CA ALA A 201 7.36 11.61 -0.21
C ALA A 201 6.07 11.55 -1.04
N VAL A 202 6.19 11.75 -2.36
CA VAL A 202 5.05 11.65 -3.28
C VAL A 202 5.31 10.57 -4.32
N ILE A 203 4.33 9.70 -4.53
CA ILE A 203 4.29 8.71 -5.61
C ILE A 203 3.09 9.05 -6.50
N ALA A 204 3.31 9.16 -7.81
CA ALA A 204 2.25 9.35 -8.79
C ALA A 204 1.88 8.01 -9.43
N GLU A 205 0.59 7.72 -9.49
CA GLU A 205 0.09 6.48 -10.09
C GLU A 205 -0.42 6.68 -11.51
N GLY A 206 -0.28 5.62 -12.33
CA GLY A 206 -0.88 5.59 -13.67
C GLY A 206 -0.14 6.39 -14.73
N ILE A 207 1.16 6.58 -14.54
CA ILE A 207 2.06 7.16 -15.56
C ILE A 207 2.40 6.12 -16.62
#